data_c52427c0ca6a371fb9fba5427add2af6
#
_entry.id   c52427c0ca6a371fb9fba5427add2af6
#
_cell.length_a   1.000
_cell.length_b   1.000
_cell.length_c   1.000
_cell.angle_alpha   90.00
_cell.angle_beta   90.00
_cell.angle_gamma   90.00
#
_symmetry.space_group_name_H-M   'P 1'
#
loop_
_entity.id
_entity.type
_entity.pdbx_description
1 polymer ?
#
loop_
_entity_poly.entity_id
_entity_poly.type
_entity_poly.pdbx_seq_one_letter_code
_entity_poly.pdbx_strand_id
1 'polypeptide(L)'
;MEIRYIDSSDDKMKISKIMEDSWKYTYRGIVPQEFLDKIPRGYWSNRLESPGLYTMVCIKDGEYIGTASFGRARIDNCSDSGEIISIYLLPEYIGKGYGIKIMDSVINELRIHEYKEVILYVLEENTRARKFYERY
;
A
#
# COMPACT_ATOMS: atom_id res chain seq x y z
N MET A 1 11.95 -12.16 7.01
CA MET A 1 11.09 -11.15 6.37
C MET A 1 11.58 -9.75 6.73
N GLU A 2 11.62 -8.86 5.75
CA GLU A 2 12.12 -7.49 5.92
C GLU A 2 11.06 -6.50 5.46
N ILE A 3 10.84 -5.44 6.24
CA ILE A 3 9.97 -4.31 5.86
C ILE A 3 10.81 -3.05 6.03
N ARG A 4 11.01 -2.32 4.94
CA ARG A 4 11.86 -1.14 4.91
C ARG A 4 11.43 -0.14 3.84
N TYR A 5 11.97 1.07 3.91
CA TYR A 5 11.79 2.01 2.80
C TYR A 5 12.45 1.51 1.52
N ILE A 6 11.87 1.85 0.40
CA ILE A 6 12.50 1.59 -0.90
C ILE A 6 13.73 2.51 -1.07
N ASP A 7 14.66 2.05 -1.89
CA ASP A 7 15.82 2.85 -2.28
C ASP A 7 16.13 2.63 -3.76
N SER A 8 17.20 3.26 -4.25
CA SER A 8 17.55 3.21 -5.67
C SER A 8 17.94 1.83 -6.19
N SER A 9 18.24 0.89 -5.29
CA SER A 9 18.61 -0.49 -5.66
C SER A 9 17.39 -1.38 -5.89
N ASP A 10 16.19 -0.95 -5.52
CA ASP A 10 14.98 -1.75 -5.62
C ASP A 10 14.46 -1.85 -7.06
N ASP A 11 13.93 -3.01 -7.37
CA ASP A 11 13.30 -3.27 -8.66
C ASP A 11 11.86 -2.71 -8.67
N LYS A 12 11.72 -1.50 -9.18
CA LYS A 12 10.43 -0.79 -9.20
C LYS A 12 9.37 -1.47 -10.04
N MET A 13 9.77 -2.23 -11.06
CA MET A 13 8.83 -2.99 -11.88
C MET A 13 8.21 -4.13 -11.08
N LYS A 14 8.99 -4.81 -10.25
CA LYS A 14 8.48 -5.86 -9.37
C LYS A 14 7.56 -5.30 -8.30
N ILE A 15 7.88 -4.13 -7.76
CA ILE A 15 7.02 -3.47 -6.78
C ILE A 15 5.69 -3.05 -7.43
N SER A 16 5.75 -2.46 -8.61
CA SER A 16 4.54 -2.12 -9.36
C SER A 16 3.67 -3.35 -9.64
N LYS A 17 4.28 -4.50 -9.92
CA LYS A 17 3.56 -5.75 -10.14
C LYS A 17 2.73 -6.16 -8.92
N ILE A 18 3.22 -5.93 -7.72
CA ILE A 18 2.43 -6.19 -6.50
C ILE A 18 1.14 -5.37 -6.53
N MET A 19 1.24 -4.09 -6.88
CA MET A 19 0.09 -3.21 -6.96
C MET A 19 -0.87 -3.62 -8.07
N GLU A 20 -0.33 -3.96 -9.24
CA GLU A 20 -1.13 -4.43 -10.38
C GLU A 20 -1.92 -5.69 -10.04
N ASP A 21 -1.25 -6.70 -9.49
CA ASP A 21 -1.89 -7.96 -9.12
C ASP A 21 -2.91 -7.76 -7.99
N SER A 22 -2.60 -6.91 -7.02
CA SER A 22 -3.50 -6.61 -5.91
C SER A 22 -4.75 -5.89 -6.39
N TRP A 23 -4.61 -4.93 -7.31
CA TRP A 23 -5.74 -4.22 -7.90
C TRP A 23 -6.67 -5.18 -8.63
N LYS A 24 -6.11 -6.03 -9.48
CA LYS A 24 -6.89 -7.00 -10.25
C LYS A 24 -7.62 -8.00 -9.35
N TYR A 25 -6.96 -8.44 -8.30
CA TYR A 25 -7.56 -9.37 -7.34
C TYR A 25 -8.64 -8.69 -6.48
N THR A 26 -8.32 -7.54 -5.91
CA THR A 26 -9.19 -6.85 -4.93
C THR A 26 -10.44 -6.27 -5.58
N TYR A 27 -10.30 -5.68 -6.75
CA TYR A 27 -11.38 -4.91 -7.38
C TYR A 27 -12.16 -5.67 -8.45
N ARG A 28 -11.87 -6.95 -8.64
CA ARG A 28 -12.70 -7.79 -9.50
C ARG A 28 -14.12 -7.82 -8.96
N GLY A 29 -15.10 -7.57 -9.84
CA GLY A 29 -16.49 -7.49 -9.44
C GLY A 29 -16.90 -6.17 -8.78
N ILE A 30 -15.95 -5.27 -8.52
CA ILE A 30 -16.19 -3.94 -7.94
C ILE A 30 -15.96 -2.87 -9.01
N VAL A 31 -14.82 -2.96 -9.70
CA VAL A 31 -14.44 -2.07 -10.81
C VAL A 31 -14.65 -2.84 -12.11
N PRO A 32 -15.13 -2.17 -13.19
CA PRO A 32 -15.32 -2.86 -14.46
C PRO A 32 -14.08 -3.63 -14.90
N GLN A 33 -14.27 -4.88 -15.29
CA GLN A 33 -13.16 -5.77 -15.67
C GLN A 33 -12.32 -5.19 -16.81
N GLU A 34 -12.96 -4.53 -17.77
CA GLU A 34 -12.27 -3.90 -18.89
C GLU A 34 -11.27 -2.83 -18.41
N PHE A 35 -11.58 -2.09 -17.32
CA PHE A 35 -10.66 -1.14 -16.73
C PHE A 35 -9.46 -1.86 -16.09
N LEU A 36 -9.71 -2.93 -15.34
CA LEU A 36 -8.66 -3.71 -14.70
C LEU A 36 -7.72 -4.34 -15.73
N ASP A 37 -8.28 -4.83 -16.84
CA ASP A 37 -7.51 -5.47 -17.91
C ASP A 37 -6.59 -4.48 -18.64
N LYS A 38 -6.89 -3.19 -18.57
CA LYS A 38 -6.11 -2.12 -19.23
C LYS A 38 -5.00 -1.55 -18.38
N ILE A 39 -4.83 -1.98 -17.13
CA ILE A 39 -3.74 -1.50 -16.29
C ILE A 39 -2.42 -1.98 -16.89
N PRO A 40 -1.54 -1.08 -17.37
CA PRO A 40 -0.31 -1.50 -18.03
C PRO A 40 0.73 -2.00 -17.03
N ARG A 41 1.62 -2.85 -17.51
CA ARG A 41 2.76 -3.30 -16.71
C ARG A 41 3.63 -2.11 -16.33
N GLY A 42 4.04 -2.06 -15.07
CA GLY A 42 4.87 -0.98 -14.56
C GLY A 42 4.14 0.33 -14.34
N TYR A 43 2.80 0.31 -14.33
CA TYR A 43 2.00 1.52 -14.20
C TYR A 43 2.42 2.40 -13.02
N TRP A 44 2.75 1.79 -11.88
CA TRP A 44 3.14 2.53 -10.67
C TRP A 44 4.65 2.71 -10.52
N SER A 45 5.47 2.12 -11.40
CA SER A 45 6.92 2.11 -11.23
C SER A 45 7.54 3.51 -11.11
N ASN A 46 7.00 4.50 -11.81
CA ASN A 46 7.50 5.87 -11.80
C ASN A 46 6.86 6.74 -10.72
N ARG A 47 5.94 6.19 -9.93
CA ARG A 47 5.18 6.96 -8.93
C ARG A 47 5.56 6.64 -7.49
N LEU A 48 6.42 5.64 -7.29
CA LEU A 48 6.78 5.15 -5.95
C LEU A 48 7.56 6.16 -5.13
N GLU A 49 8.28 7.06 -5.78
CA GLU A 49 9.10 8.07 -5.13
C GLU A 49 8.63 9.50 -5.44
N SER A 50 7.32 9.68 -5.63
CA SER A 50 6.76 11.00 -5.84
C SER A 50 7.01 11.91 -4.64
N PRO A 51 7.21 13.23 -4.83
CA PRO A 51 7.41 14.15 -3.71
C PRO A 51 6.31 14.05 -2.65
N GLY A 52 6.71 13.97 -1.39
CA GLY A 52 5.77 13.84 -0.27
C GLY A 52 5.23 12.44 -0.04
N LEU A 53 5.62 11.47 -0.87
CA LEU A 53 5.21 10.08 -0.74
C LEU A 53 6.36 9.25 -0.19
N TYR A 54 6.08 8.50 0.87
CA TYR A 54 7.00 7.52 1.44
C TYR A 54 6.51 6.13 1.08
N THR A 55 7.38 5.30 0.54
CA THR A 55 7.03 3.94 0.13
C THR A 55 7.92 2.93 0.82
N MET A 56 7.29 1.90 1.39
CA MET A 56 7.97 0.77 2.02
C MET A 56 7.68 -0.50 1.24
N VAL A 57 8.61 -1.43 1.31
CA VAL A 57 8.45 -2.78 0.73
C VAL A 57 8.54 -3.83 1.81
N CYS A 58 7.83 -4.94 1.60
CA CYS A 58 7.92 -6.15 2.38
C CYS A 58 8.58 -7.23 1.53
N ILE A 59 9.69 -7.76 2.00
CA ILE A 59 10.49 -8.74 1.29
C ILE A 59 10.55 -10.01 2.12
N LYS A 60 10.26 -11.14 1.51
CA LYS A 60 10.33 -12.45 2.16
C LYS A 60 11.08 -13.40 1.23
N ASP A 61 12.12 -14.06 1.79
CA ASP A 61 12.94 -15.02 1.04
C ASP A 61 13.47 -14.45 -0.28
N GLY A 62 13.86 -13.16 -0.25
CA GLY A 62 14.38 -12.46 -1.42
C GLY A 62 13.35 -11.97 -2.42
N GLU A 63 12.05 -12.16 -2.14
CA GLU A 63 10.98 -11.75 -3.04
C GLU A 63 10.19 -10.57 -2.50
N TYR A 64 9.80 -9.66 -3.39
CA TYR A 64 8.88 -8.57 -3.06
C TYR A 64 7.47 -9.13 -2.93
N ILE A 65 6.89 -9.10 -1.74
CA ILE A 65 5.55 -9.64 -1.49
C ILE A 65 4.51 -8.60 -1.12
N GLY A 66 4.94 -7.43 -0.69
CA GLY A 66 4.03 -6.38 -0.28
C GLY A 66 4.65 -5.00 -0.39
N THR A 67 3.80 -3.99 -0.40
CA THR A 67 4.22 -2.59 -0.43
C THR A 67 3.17 -1.72 0.24
N ALA A 68 3.62 -0.61 0.81
CA ALA A 68 2.76 0.38 1.43
C ALA A 68 3.28 1.77 1.15
N SER A 69 2.37 2.71 0.97
CA SER A 69 2.71 4.12 0.79
C SER A 69 1.92 4.98 1.76
N PHE A 70 2.56 6.01 2.28
CA PHE A 70 1.96 6.93 3.21
C PHE A 70 2.61 8.31 3.06
N GLY A 71 2.02 9.30 3.68
CA GLY A 71 2.54 10.65 3.68
C GLY A 71 1.63 11.57 4.47
N ARG A 72 1.81 12.86 4.27
CA ARG A 72 0.93 13.87 4.86
C ARG A 72 -0.46 13.75 4.23
N ALA A 73 -1.50 13.91 5.04
CA ALA A 73 -2.86 13.88 4.53
C ALA A 73 -3.08 14.94 3.45
N ARG A 74 -3.73 14.53 2.36
CA ARG A 74 -3.97 15.38 1.19
C ARG A 74 -5.22 16.24 1.32
N ILE A 75 -5.91 16.15 2.46
CA ILE A 75 -7.11 16.94 2.74
C ILE A 75 -6.70 18.26 3.40
N ASP A 76 -7.29 19.37 2.94
CA ASP A 76 -7.08 20.68 3.55
C ASP A 76 -7.48 20.69 5.03
N ASN A 77 -6.76 21.45 5.84
CA ASN A 77 -6.97 21.59 7.29
C ASN A 77 -6.59 20.35 8.11
N CYS A 78 -5.91 19.37 7.51
CA CYS A 78 -5.42 18.17 8.20
C CYS A 78 -3.89 18.13 8.22
N SER A 79 -3.24 19.27 8.49
CA SER A 79 -1.79 19.39 8.42
C SER A 79 -1.03 18.50 9.41
N ASP A 80 -1.68 18.13 10.54
CA ASP A 80 -1.08 17.26 11.55
C ASP A 80 -1.44 15.79 11.34
N SER A 81 -2.17 15.48 10.28
CA SER A 81 -2.62 14.11 9.99
C SER A 81 -1.74 13.47 8.94
N GLY A 82 -1.39 12.22 9.17
CA GLY A 82 -0.80 11.36 8.15
C GLY A 82 -1.88 10.60 7.41
N GLU A 83 -1.58 10.16 6.21
CA GLU A 83 -2.49 9.37 5.40
C GLU A 83 -1.80 8.08 4.97
N ILE A 84 -2.46 6.95 5.20
CA ILE A 84 -2.06 5.69 4.59
C ILE A 84 -2.70 5.66 3.22
N ILE A 85 -1.88 5.74 2.18
CA ILE A 85 -2.35 5.86 0.79
C ILE A 85 -2.63 4.48 0.21
N SER A 86 -1.78 3.50 0.52
CA SER A 86 -1.96 2.14 0.03
C SER A 86 -1.25 1.12 0.91
N ILE A 87 -1.84 -0.05 1.02
CA ILE A 87 -1.20 -1.26 1.55
C ILE A 87 -1.61 -2.38 0.61
N TYR A 88 -0.64 -3.01 -0.02
CA TYR A 88 -0.89 -4.11 -0.95
C TYR A 88 -0.02 -5.31 -0.62
N LEU A 89 -0.60 -6.50 -0.77
CA LEU A 89 0.09 -7.79 -0.70
C LEU A 89 -0.21 -8.55 -1.98
N LEU A 90 0.74 -9.35 -2.42
CA LEU A 90 0.44 -10.34 -3.45
C LEU A 90 -0.68 -11.23 -2.93
N PRO A 91 -1.65 -11.60 -3.80
CA PRO A 91 -2.82 -12.37 -3.36
C PRO A 91 -2.50 -13.65 -2.58
N GLU A 92 -1.44 -14.36 -2.95
CA GLU A 92 -1.04 -15.59 -2.27
C GLU A 92 -0.54 -15.40 -0.84
N TYR A 93 -0.26 -14.17 -0.44
CA TYR A 93 0.22 -13.85 0.93
C TYR A 93 -0.87 -13.24 1.82
N ILE A 94 -2.07 -13.06 1.27
CA ILE A 94 -3.20 -12.51 2.04
C ILE A 94 -3.70 -13.55 3.06
N GLY A 95 -4.10 -13.08 4.24
CA GLY A 95 -4.65 -13.94 5.28
C GLY A 95 -3.62 -14.69 6.11
N LYS A 96 -2.35 -14.33 6.02
CA LYS A 96 -1.25 -15.01 6.73
C LYS A 96 -0.56 -14.12 7.77
N GLY A 97 -1.15 -12.97 8.08
CA GLY A 97 -0.60 -12.06 9.09
C GLY A 97 0.39 -11.02 8.59
N TYR A 98 0.76 -11.03 7.31
CA TYR A 98 1.71 -10.06 6.76
C TYR A 98 1.15 -8.65 6.74
N GLY A 99 -0.16 -8.51 6.49
CA GLY A 99 -0.81 -7.20 6.49
C GLY A 99 -0.69 -6.47 7.81
N ILE A 100 -0.83 -7.17 8.93
CA ILE A 100 -0.67 -6.60 10.28
C ILE A 100 0.78 -6.12 10.47
N LYS A 101 1.76 -6.89 10.02
CA LYS A 101 3.17 -6.51 10.16
C LYS A 101 3.51 -5.27 9.34
N ILE A 102 2.96 -5.18 8.13
CA ILE A 102 3.13 -3.99 7.29
C ILE A 102 2.46 -2.79 7.95
N MET A 103 1.24 -2.96 8.44
CA MET A 103 0.49 -1.90 9.12
C MET A 103 1.25 -1.39 10.35
N ASP A 104 1.77 -2.29 11.17
CA ASP A 104 2.55 -1.92 12.36
C ASP A 104 3.77 -1.08 11.97
N SER A 105 4.46 -1.47 10.90
CA SER A 105 5.63 -0.73 10.40
C SER A 105 5.24 0.66 9.91
N VAL A 106 4.15 0.77 9.16
CA VAL A 106 3.66 2.06 8.64
C VAL A 106 3.24 2.98 9.78
N ILE A 107 2.49 2.47 10.74
CA ILE A 107 2.05 3.26 11.90
C ILE A 107 3.25 3.74 12.71
N ASN A 108 4.25 2.88 12.91
CA ASN A 108 5.46 3.27 13.60
C ASN A 108 6.19 4.41 12.89
N GLU A 109 6.30 4.34 11.55
CA GLU A 109 6.93 5.40 10.76
C GLU A 109 6.11 6.70 10.79
N LEU A 110 4.80 6.61 10.77
CA LEU A 110 3.95 7.79 10.91
C LEU A 110 4.13 8.47 12.27
N ARG A 111 4.34 7.70 13.33
CA ARG A 111 4.66 8.25 14.65
C ARG A 111 6.03 8.94 14.65
N ILE A 112 7.02 8.36 13.99
CA ILE A 112 8.35 8.95 13.85
C ILE A 112 8.26 10.30 13.13
N HIS A 113 7.37 10.42 12.14
CA HIS A 113 7.11 11.68 11.45
C HIS A 113 6.24 12.65 12.25
N GLU A 114 5.86 12.28 13.48
CA GLU A 114 5.13 13.14 14.42
C GLU A 114 3.70 13.49 14.01
N TYR A 115 3.06 12.66 13.16
CA TYR A 115 1.64 12.83 12.87
C TYR A 115 0.79 12.44 14.08
N LYS A 116 -0.20 13.29 14.41
CA LYS A 116 -1.08 13.09 15.55
C LYS A 116 -2.26 12.18 15.25
N GLU A 117 -2.69 12.17 14.00
CA GLU A 117 -3.80 11.36 13.53
C GLU A 117 -3.43 10.69 12.23
N VAL A 118 -4.05 9.55 11.96
CA VAL A 118 -3.86 8.82 10.72
C VAL A 118 -5.22 8.59 10.08
N ILE A 119 -5.32 8.93 8.81
CA ILE A 119 -6.52 8.70 8.02
C ILE A 119 -6.21 7.76 6.86
N LEU A 120 -7.23 7.07 6.38
CA LEU A 120 -7.14 6.27 5.16
C LEU A 120 -8.50 6.23 4.48
N TYR A 121 -8.47 5.94 3.18
CA TYR A 121 -9.67 5.77 2.38
C TYR A 121 -9.75 4.35 1.87
N VAL A 122 -10.94 3.79 1.85
CA VAL A 122 -11.22 2.47 1.32
C VAL A 122 -12.58 2.49 0.63
N LEU A 123 -12.68 1.82 -0.52
CA LEU A 123 -13.96 1.70 -1.21
C LEU A 123 -14.94 0.92 -0.31
N GLU A 124 -16.18 1.40 -0.25
CA GLU A 124 -17.22 0.78 0.57
C GLU A 124 -17.41 -0.70 0.25
N GLU A 125 -17.33 -1.04 -1.03
CA GLU A 125 -17.49 -2.41 -1.53
C GLU A 125 -16.30 -3.32 -1.23
N ASN A 126 -15.16 -2.75 -0.85
CA ASN A 126 -13.98 -3.53 -0.47
C ASN A 126 -14.10 -4.01 0.98
N THR A 127 -15.00 -4.96 1.20
CA THR A 127 -15.36 -5.48 2.53
C THR A 127 -14.16 -6.06 3.27
N ARG A 128 -13.27 -6.76 2.56
CA ARG A 128 -12.09 -7.37 3.19
C ARG A 128 -11.17 -6.30 3.79
N ALA A 129 -10.87 -5.25 3.04
CA ALA A 129 -10.01 -4.16 3.52
C ALA A 129 -10.68 -3.42 4.68
N ARG A 130 -11.99 -3.14 4.57
CA ARG A 130 -12.74 -2.50 5.65
C ARG A 130 -12.64 -3.28 6.95
N LYS A 131 -12.86 -4.59 6.89
CA LYS A 131 -12.77 -5.45 8.07
C LYS A 131 -11.36 -5.47 8.66
N PHE A 132 -10.36 -5.47 7.81
CA PHE A 132 -8.97 -5.42 8.24
C PHE A 132 -8.68 -4.14 9.03
N TYR A 133 -9.04 -2.97 8.48
CA TYR A 133 -8.79 -1.69 9.13
C TYR A 133 -9.63 -1.49 10.39
N GLU A 134 -10.88 -1.92 10.39
CA GLU A 134 -11.78 -1.82 11.55
C GLU A 134 -11.29 -2.66 12.73
N ARG A 135 -10.65 -3.79 12.47
CA ARG A 135 -10.11 -4.65 13.53
C ARG A 135 -8.75 -4.18 14.04
N TYR A 136 -8.03 -3.44 13.23
CA TYR A 136 -6.73 -2.92 13.63
C TYR A 136 -6.88 -1.79 14.64
#